data_7aedc81bb02c4032a2b35ae9c032a920
#
_entry.id   7aedc81bb02c4032a2b35ae9c032a920
#
_cell.length_a   1.000
_cell.length_b   1.000
_cell.length_c   1.000
_cell.angle_alpha   90.00
_cell.angle_beta   90.00
_cell.angle_gamma   90.00
#
_symmetry.space_group_name_H-M   'P 1'
#
loop_
_entity.id
_entity.type
_entity.pdbx_description
1 polymer ?
#
loop_
_entity_poly.entity_id
_entity_poly.type
_entity_poly.pdbx_seq_one_letter_code
_entity_poly.pdbx_strand_id
1 'polypeptide(L)'
;MINLVVLEIAVAIGLVLLAIDLDLIYVAIGIAVVGLLVGAIRWRGRWFTQWIGLTMRYAMRSHARMSKPTKPVSIEGIEDSDATPVTGPDDPRVSLLRLAVPDLVVAHGTDHERRPLGLAWHDGTWTAVLLVDPAPSLVTQLGGAPNLPLGALAPCLEDRGVVLDAIQVIWHCYPGSAALPPNSPALASYMELLGPLPAAARRTTWVAVRLDPRRCPAAVRERGGGVLGAHRALIGALSRVRNALESRGVPTRPLDPDELLKAGISASELTGALHVPAPTPNQPQQASQTPRARLTERWTGVTVAGIGHASYAITGWSRGKPATSLNALTGVRALSSTVAVSISPGIEDNQVGMRGLVRVSARTPGELEYADERLSGISDRLGITLTPLRGLQVAGLAATLPLGGRA
;
A
#
# COMPACT_ATOMS: atom_id res chain seq x y z
N MET A 1 -25.73 -8.68 0.82
CA MET A 1 -26.11 -9.80 -0.05
C MET A 1 -25.66 -11.16 0.51
N ILE A 2 -24.36 -11.42 0.79
CA ILE A 2 -23.90 -12.75 1.28
C ILE A 2 -24.66 -13.24 2.53
N ASN A 3 -24.93 -12.37 3.49
CA ASN A 3 -25.67 -12.75 4.71
C ASN A 3 -27.12 -13.19 4.42
N LEU A 4 -27.76 -12.55 3.44
CA LEU A 4 -29.11 -12.93 3.01
C LEU A 4 -29.11 -14.32 2.38
N VAL A 5 -28.13 -14.58 1.51
CA VAL A 5 -27.97 -15.90 0.87
C VAL A 5 -27.71 -17.01 1.90
N VAL A 6 -26.90 -16.74 2.93
CA VAL A 6 -26.66 -17.71 4.02
C VAL A 6 -27.94 -18.01 4.78
N LEU A 7 -28.77 -16.98 5.06
CA LEU A 7 -30.06 -17.15 5.72
C LEU A 7 -31.03 -17.93 4.83
N GLU A 8 -31.13 -17.60 3.55
CA GLU A 8 -31.96 -18.31 2.56
C GLU A 8 -31.61 -19.81 2.47
N ILE A 9 -30.28 -20.09 2.39
CA ILE A 9 -29.80 -21.49 2.37
C ILE A 9 -30.17 -22.22 3.66
N ALA A 10 -30.01 -21.60 4.83
CA ALA A 10 -30.35 -22.22 6.11
C ALA A 10 -31.85 -22.50 6.22
N VAL A 11 -32.69 -21.56 5.79
CA VAL A 11 -34.14 -21.74 5.73
C VAL A 11 -34.54 -22.84 4.73
N ALA A 12 -33.94 -22.83 3.52
CA ALA A 12 -34.22 -23.84 2.52
C ALA A 12 -33.88 -25.28 3.01
N ILE A 13 -32.69 -25.43 3.65
CA ILE A 13 -32.28 -26.71 4.24
C ILE A 13 -33.29 -27.12 5.34
N GLY A 14 -33.70 -26.19 6.20
CA GLY A 14 -34.70 -26.45 7.25
C GLY A 14 -36.04 -26.92 6.67
N LEU A 15 -36.53 -26.29 5.59
CA LEU A 15 -37.77 -26.69 4.91
C LEU A 15 -37.66 -28.05 4.23
N VAL A 16 -36.52 -28.38 3.63
CA VAL A 16 -36.29 -29.70 3.03
C VAL A 16 -36.30 -30.78 4.08
N LEU A 17 -35.68 -30.57 5.26
CA LEU A 17 -35.71 -31.53 6.37
C LEU A 17 -37.11 -31.74 6.87
N LEU A 18 -37.91 -30.69 6.99
CA LEU A 18 -39.31 -30.76 7.42
C LEU A 18 -40.18 -31.52 6.39
N ALA A 19 -39.86 -31.43 5.10
CA ALA A 19 -40.54 -32.15 4.03
C ALA A 19 -40.25 -33.65 4.03
N ILE A 20 -39.07 -34.05 4.56
CA ILE A 20 -38.67 -35.46 4.66
C ILE A 20 -39.32 -36.12 5.87
N ASP A 21 -39.29 -35.49 7.04
CA ASP A 21 -39.85 -36.01 8.27
C ASP A 21 -40.19 -34.86 9.24
N LEU A 22 -41.44 -34.88 9.76
CA LEU A 22 -41.92 -33.90 10.73
C LEU A 22 -41.22 -33.99 12.07
N ASP A 23 -40.66 -35.14 12.43
CA ASP A 23 -39.91 -35.30 13.68
C ASP A 23 -38.58 -34.54 13.68
N LEU A 24 -38.10 -34.13 12.48
CA LEU A 24 -36.90 -33.31 12.32
C LEU A 24 -37.11 -31.80 12.58
N ILE A 25 -38.28 -31.39 13.07
CA ILE A 25 -38.62 -29.97 13.32
C ILE A 25 -37.60 -29.27 14.23
N TYR A 26 -37.12 -29.94 15.26
CA TYR A 26 -36.11 -29.38 16.18
C TYR A 26 -34.78 -29.17 15.51
N VAL A 27 -34.39 -30.05 14.58
CA VAL A 27 -33.14 -29.92 13.77
C VAL A 27 -33.29 -28.78 12.77
N ALA A 28 -34.46 -28.68 12.13
CA ALA A 28 -34.74 -27.59 11.18
C ALA A 28 -34.70 -26.21 11.87
N ILE A 29 -35.30 -26.10 13.05
CA ILE A 29 -35.25 -24.88 13.88
C ILE A 29 -33.81 -24.59 14.30
N GLY A 30 -33.04 -25.59 14.71
CA GLY A 30 -31.62 -25.44 15.06
C GLY A 30 -30.79 -24.87 13.90
N ILE A 31 -30.98 -25.39 12.69
CA ILE A 31 -30.30 -24.91 11.48
C ILE A 31 -30.71 -23.47 11.16
N ALA A 32 -31.98 -23.13 11.23
CA ALA A 32 -32.48 -21.79 10.99
C ALA A 32 -31.90 -20.77 12.01
N VAL A 33 -31.84 -21.14 13.29
CA VAL A 33 -31.24 -20.32 14.35
C VAL A 33 -29.74 -20.13 14.13
N VAL A 34 -29.03 -21.20 13.79
CA VAL A 34 -27.57 -21.10 13.46
C VAL A 34 -27.36 -20.22 12.24
N GLY A 35 -28.16 -20.36 11.18
CA GLY A 35 -28.11 -19.51 10.00
C GLY A 35 -28.34 -18.03 10.31
N LEU A 36 -29.32 -17.75 11.18
CA LEU A 36 -29.65 -16.41 11.66
C LEU A 36 -28.47 -15.83 12.48
N LEU A 37 -27.90 -16.59 13.40
CA LEU A 37 -26.75 -16.17 14.20
C LEU A 37 -25.54 -15.87 13.33
N VAL A 38 -25.20 -16.76 12.39
CA VAL A 38 -24.09 -16.59 11.46
C VAL A 38 -24.29 -15.34 10.58
N GLY A 39 -25.52 -15.09 10.12
CA GLY A 39 -25.86 -13.93 9.29
C GLY A 39 -25.93 -12.62 10.06
N ALA A 40 -26.32 -12.65 11.36
CA ALA A 40 -26.56 -11.45 12.18
C ALA A 40 -25.36 -11.02 13.03
N ILE A 41 -24.43 -11.93 13.34
CA ILE A 41 -23.29 -11.61 14.22
C ILE A 41 -22.29 -10.73 13.47
N ARG A 42 -21.99 -9.57 14.10
CA ARG A 42 -20.94 -8.65 13.66
C ARG A 42 -19.81 -8.64 14.69
N TRP A 43 -18.61 -9.11 14.27
CA TRP A 43 -17.45 -9.16 15.15
C TRP A 43 -16.32 -8.29 14.62
N ARG A 44 -15.81 -7.39 15.47
CA ARG A 44 -14.71 -6.47 15.12
C ARG A 44 -14.95 -5.67 13.82
N GLY A 45 -16.18 -5.18 13.65
CA GLY A 45 -16.57 -4.34 12.51
C GLY A 45 -16.91 -5.10 11.22
N ARG A 46 -16.76 -6.42 11.17
CA ARG A 46 -17.08 -7.26 10.00
C ARG A 46 -18.16 -8.29 10.35
N TRP A 47 -18.97 -8.68 9.36
CA TRP A 47 -19.92 -9.77 9.51
C TRP A 47 -19.19 -11.11 9.63
N PHE A 48 -19.73 -12.04 10.38
CA PHE A 48 -19.13 -13.35 10.61
C PHE A 48 -18.93 -14.12 9.30
N THR A 49 -19.86 -14.01 8.35
CA THR A 49 -19.73 -14.56 6.99
C THR A 49 -18.51 -14.04 6.23
N GLN A 50 -18.17 -12.75 6.41
CA GLN A 50 -16.96 -12.15 5.81
C GLN A 50 -15.70 -12.72 6.46
N TRP A 51 -15.73 -13.01 7.77
CA TRP A 51 -14.64 -13.67 8.48
C TRP A 51 -14.40 -15.08 7.97
N ILE A 52 -15.46 -15.88 7.79
CA ILE A 52 -15.36 -17.23 7.22
C ILE A 52 -14.76 -17.16 5.83
N GLY A 53 -15.28 -16.31 4.93
CA GLY A 53 -14.77 -16.16 3.58
C GLY A 53 -13.29 -15.71 3.54
N LEU A 54 -12.90 -14.81 4.43
CA LEU A 54 -11.52 -14.35 4.55
C LEU A 54 -10.60 -15.47 5.06
N THR A 55 -11.01 -16.18 6.10
CA THR A 55 -10.23 -17.28 6.68
C THR A 55 -10.07 -18.42 5.67
N MET A 56 -11.12 -18.76 4.94
CA MET A 56 -11.09 -19.80 3.90
C MET A 56 -10.16 -19.38 2.75
N ARG A 57 -10.29 -18.14 2.26
CA ARG A 57 -9.39 -17.60 1.22
C ARG A 57 -7.94 -17.54 1.70
N TYR A 58 -7.73 -17.18 2.96
CA TYR A 58 -6.40 -17.21 3.56
C TYR A 58 -5.86 -18.64 3.61
N ALA A 59 -6.62 -19.62 4.12
CA ALA A 59 -6.18 -21.01 4.21
C ALA A 59 -5.86 -21.67 2.87
N MET A 60 -6.57 -21.28 1.79
CA MET A 60 -6.43 -21.88 0.46
C MET A 60 -5.29 -21.30 -0.37
N ARG A 61 -4.66 -20.21 0.05
CA ARG A 61 -3.58 -19.56 -0.72
C ARG A 61 -2.19 -19.86 -0.14
N SER A 62 -1.17 -19.78 -1.00
CA SER A 62 0.22 -19.88 -0.54
C SER A 62 0.62 -18.66 0.29
N HIS A 63 1.14 -18.90 1.49
CA HIS A 63 1.59 -17.87 2.43
C HIS A 63 3.08 -17.52 2.28
N ALA A 64 3.81 -18.28 1.47
CA ALA A 64 5.22 -18.06 1.24
C ALA A 64 5.48 -17.81 -0.24
N ARG A 65 6.25 -16.76 -0.52
CA ARG A 65 6.74 -16.45 -1.87
C ARG A 65 8.25 -16.26 -1.80
N MET A 66 8.92 -16.66 -2.86
CA MET A 66 10.36 -16.40 -3.02
C MET A 66 10.57 -15.49 -4.22
N SER A 67 11.54 -14.60 -4.16
CA SER A 67 11.96 -13.82 -5.30
C SER A 67 12.42 -14.76 -6.40
N LYS A 68 11.93 -14.54 -7.60
CA LYS A 68 12.28 -15.31 -8.80
C LYS A 68 12.92 -14.35 -9.80
N PRO A 69 13.81 -14.85 -10.67
CA PRO A 69 14.28 -14.07 -11.80
C PRO A 69 13.10 -13.45 -12.55
N THR A 70 13.27 -12.23 -12.99
CA THR A 70 12.20 -11.46 -13.61
C THR A 70 11.88 -12.08 -14.96
N LYS A 71 10.70 -12.69 -15.10
CA LYS A 71 10.19 -13.04 -16.43
C LYS A 71 9.65 -11.76 -17.08
N PRO A 72 9.90 -11.53 -18.36
CA PRO A 72 9.26 -10.44 -19.07
C PRO A 72 7.74 -10.60 -18.99
N VAL A 73 7.05 -9.57 -18.53
CA VAL A 73 5.58 -9.51 -18.58
C VAL A 73 5.25 -8.75 -19.86
N SER A 74 4.63 -9.43 -20.80
CA SER A 74 4.11 -8.79 -22.01
C SER A 74 2.88 -7.97 -21.63
N ILE A 75 2.96 -6.67 -21.80
CA ILE A 75 1.80 -5.79 -21.74
C ILE A 75 1.48 -5.47 -23.19
N GLU A 76 0.29 -5.89 -23.62
CA GLU A 76 -0.18 -5.69 -24.98
C GLU A 76 -0.14 -4.20 -25.34
N GLY A 77 0.57 -3.82 -26.41
CA GLY A 77 0.72 -2.45 -26.87
C GLY A 77 1.87 -1.64 -26.24
N ILE A 78 2.73 -2.22 -25.39
CA ILE A 78 3.95 -1.53 -24.90
C ILE A 78 4.97 -1.35 -26.04
N GLU A 79 5.05 -2.31 -26.96
CA GLU A 79 5.99 -2.28 -28.08
C GLU A 79 5.71 -1.13 -29.05
N ASP A 80 4.46 -0.69 -29.15
CA ASP A 80 4.00 0.42 -30.00
C ASP A 80 4.05 1.80 -29.27
N SER A 81 4.51 1.84 -28.02
CA SER A 81 4.57 3.07 -27.22
C SER A 81 6.01 3.56 -27.07
N ASP A 82 6.17 4.89 -26.93
CA ASP A 82 7.47 5.49 -26.54
C ASP A 82 7.93 5.02 -25.14
N ALA A 83 7.11 4.24 -24.44
CA ALA A 83 7.42 3.67 -23.14
C ALA A 83 8.12 2.31 -23.30
N THR A 84 9.42 2.32 -23.36
CA THR A 84 10.22 1.09 -23.30
C THR A 84 10.23 0.54 -21.87
N PRO A 85 10.07 -0.80 -21.66
CA PRO A 85 10.30 -1.38 -20.36
C PRO A 85 11.73 -1.09 -19.91
N VAL A 86 11.87 -0.37 -18.81
CA VAL A 86 13.19 -0.04 -18.24
C VAL A 86 13.82 -1.24 -17.55
N THR A 87 12.93 -2.15 -17.11
CA THR A 87 13.36 -3.35 -16.41
C THR A 87 13.81 -4.40 -17.41
N GLY A 88 15.12 -4.46 -17.62
CA GLY A 88 15.72 -5.66 -18.21
C GLY A 88 15.25 -6.90 -17.43
N PRO A 89 15.29 -8.09 -18.06
CA PRO A 89 14.80 -9.33 -17.42
C PRO A 89 15.49 -9.65 -16.10
N ASP A 90 16.52 -8.94 -15.70
CA ASP A 90 17.40 -9.24 -14.58
C ASP A 90 17.52 -8.13 -13.52
N ASP A 91 16.64 -7.11 -13.50
CA ASP A 91 16.71 -6.10 -12.43
C ASP A 91 16.30 -6.72 -11.07
N PRO A 92 17.26 -6.87 -10.14
CA PRO A 92 17.02 -7.50 -8.85
C PRO A 92 15.98 -6.75 -8.00
N ARG A 93 15.85 -5.43 -8.19
CA ARG A 93 14.87 -4.60 -7.47
C ARG A 93 13.45 -4.97 -7.83
N VAL A 94 13.17 -5.23 -9.11
CA VAL A 94 11.85 -5.65 -9.57
C VAL A 94 11.50 -7.03 -9.05
N SER A 95 12.45 -7.98 -9.05
CA SER A 95 12.23 -9.31 -8.51
C SER A 95 11.89 -9.29 -7.01
N LEU A 96 12.50 -8.39 -6.25
CA LEU A 96 12.20 -8.17 -4.84
C LEU A 96 10.82 -7.51 -4.65
N LEU A 97 10.50 -6.48 -5.40
CA LEU A 97 9.22 -5.77 -5.30
C LEU A 97 8.03 -6.65 -5.72
N ARG A 98 8.24 -7.58 -6.66
CA ARG A 98 7.22 -8.58 -7.06
C ARG A 98 6.82 -9.56 -5.95
N LEU A 99 7.57 -9.64 -4.86
CA LEU A 99 7.13 -10.35 -3.66
C LEU A 99 5.86 -9.74 -3.08
N ALA A 100 5.80 -8.41 -3.01
CA ALA A 100 4.65 -7.67 -2.48
C ALA A 100 3.64 -7.31 -3.57
N VAL A 101 4.12 -6.90 -4.77
CA VAL A 101 3.31 -6.46 -5.91
C VAL A 101 3.60 -7.40 -7.08
N PRO A 102 2.88 -8.54 -7.20
CA PRO A 102 3.06 -9.49 -8.29
C PRO A 102 2.88 -8.82 -9.64
N ASP A 103 3.61 -9.31 -10.66
CA ASP A 103 3.54 -8.82 -12.05
C ASP A 103 3.84 -7.33 -12.23
N LEU A 104 4.52 -6.71 -11.25
CA LEU A 104 4.98 -5.33 -11.37
C LEU A 104 5.87 -5.16 -12.61
N VAL A 105 5.52 -4.18 -13.43
CA VAL A 105 6.37 -3.70 -14.53
C VAL A 105 6.63 -2.22 -14.31
N VAL A 106 7.88 -1.80 -14.50
CA VAL A 106 8.24 -0.38 -14.52
C VAL A 106 8.64 -0.01 -15.94
N ALA A 107 7.94 0.96 -16.50
CA ALA A 107 8.15 1.49 -17.82
C ALA A 107 8.76 2.89 -17.77
N HIS A 108 9.48 3.24 -18.82
CA HIS A 108 10.00 4.58 -19.04
C HIS A 108 8.96 5.43 -19.76
N GLY A 109 8.68 6.60 -19.23
CA GLY A 109 7.86 7.63 -19.86
C GLY A 109 8.60 8.96 -19.90
N THR A 110 7.99 9.94 -20.52
CA THR A 110 8.51 11.31 -20.58
C THR A 110 7.38 12.27 -20.21
N ASP A 111 7.64 13.20 -19.30
CA ASP A 111 6.68 14.23 -18.94
C ASP A 111 6.57 15.34 -20.02
N HIS A 112 5.71 16.32 -19.81
CA HIS A 112 5.53 17.43 -20.74
C HIS A 112 6.77 18.33 -20.87
N GLU A 113 7.67 18.29 -19.88
CA GLU A 113 8.93 19.03 -19.87
C GLU A 113 10.10 18.20 -20.45
N ARG A 114 9.79 17.05 -21.06
CA ARG A 114 10.74 16.06 -21.58
C ARG A 114 11.68 15.45 -20.52
N ARG A 115 11.25 15.44 -19.26
CA ARG A 115 11.98 14.77 -18.18
C ARG A 115 11.60 13.29 -18.12
N PRO A 116 12.56 12.42 -17.76
CA PRO A 116 12.23 11.00 -17.59
C PRO A 116 11.21 10.80 -16.47
N LEU A 117 10.24 9.95 -16.70
CA LEU A 117 9.15 9.62 -15.78
C LEU A 117 9.04 8.11 -15.63
N GLY A 118 9.04 7.63 -14.40
CA GLY A 118 8.78 6.23 -14.06
C GLY A 118 7.29 5.95 -14.02
N LEU A 119 6.86 4.91 -14.74
CA LEU A 119 5.48 4.44 -14.79
C LEU A 119 5.43 3.00 -14.28
N ALA A 120 4.72 2.76 -13.17
CA ALA A 120 4.49 1.42 -12.66
C ALA A 120 3.18 0.86 -13.20
N TRP A 121 3.21 -0.37 -13.68
CA TRP A 121 2.00 -1.12 -14.05
C TRP A 121 1.82 -2.31 -13.13
N HIS A 122 0.61 -2.49 -12.65
CA HIS A 122 0.20 -3.63 -11.86
C HIS A 122 -1.33 -3.81 -11.96
N ASP A 123 -1.76 -5.04 -12.21
CA ASP A 123 -3.19 -5.43 -12.25
C ASP A 123 -4.06 -4.49 -13.12
N GLY A 124 -3.57 -4.18 -14.32
CA GLY A 124 -4.28 -3.33 -15.29
C GLY A 124 -4.29 -1.83 -14.96
N THR A 125 -3.60 -1.41 -13.91
CA THR A 125 -3.55 -0.01 -13.45
C THR A 125 -2.17 0.58 -13.67
N TRP A 126 -2.10 1.77 -14.25
CA TRP A 126 -0.88 2.56 -14.36
C TRP A 126 -0.75 3.52 -13.19
N THR A 127 0.46 3.69 -12.69
CA THR A 127 0.77 4.59 -11.57
C THR A 127 1.99 5.43 -11.90
N ALA A 128 1.87 6.73 -11.70
CA ALA A 128 2.98 7.67 -11.71
C ALA A 128 3.10 8.35 -10.35
N VAL A 129 4.31 8.71 -9.93
CA VAL A 129 4.56 9.17 -8.56
C VAL A 129 5.30 10.51 -8.56
N LEU A 130 4.81 11.42 -7.71
CA LEU A 130 5.50 12.64 -7.35
C LEU A 130 6.19 12.47 -6.00
N LEU A 131 7.42 12.91 -5.91
CA LEU A 131 8.09 13.15 -4.63
C LEU A 131 7.75 14.56 -4.17
N VAL A 132 7.34 14.70 -2.91
CA VAL A 132 7.18 16.00 -2.29
C VAL A 132 8.54 16.45 -1.75
N ASP A 133 9.06 17.54 -2.27
CA ASP A 133 10.31 18.11 -1.81
C ASP A 133 10.08 18.84 -0.47
N PRO A 134 11.01 18.75 0.49
CA PRO A 134 10.89 19.52 1.71
C PRO A 134 10.90 21.01 1.38
N ALA A 135 9.95 21.75 1.94
CA ALA A 135 9.93 23.20 1.79
C ALA A 135 11.27 23.78 2.29
N PRO A 136 11.89 24.69 1.54
CA PRO A 136 13.09 25.37 2.00
C PRO A 136 12.73 26.22 3.22
N SER A 137 12.97 25.71 4.42
CA SER A 137 12.76 26.43 5.66
C SER A 137 14.11 26.76 6.28
N LEU A 138 14.36 28.06 6.50
CA LEU A 138 15.51 28.55 7.25
C LEU A 138 15.47 28.12 8.73
N VAL A 139 14.29 27.74 9.21
CA VAL A 139 14.08 27.19 10.55
C VAL A 139 13.29 25.89 10.42
N THR A 140 13.97 24.78 10.61
CA THR A 140 13.31 23.48 10.68
C THR A 140 12.49 23.42 11.95
N GLN A 141 11.17 23.58 11.86
CA GLN A 141 10.30 23.21 12.97
C GLN A 141 10.41 21.70 13.16
N LEU A 142 11.07 21.29 14.22
CA LEU A 142 11.16 19.91 14.67
C LEU A 142 9.74 19.34 14.76
N GLY A 143 9.39 18.44 13.84
CA GLY A 143 8.10 17.75 13.82
C GLY A 143 7.04 18.26 12.85
N GLY A 144 7.26 19.32 12.10
CA GLY A 144 6.33 19.83 11.10
C GLY A 144 6.44 19.08 9.77
N ALA A 145 5.58 18.05 9.54
CA ALA A 145 5.37 17.59 8.18
C ALA A 145 4.62 18.67 7.40
N PRO A 146 4.94 18.89 6.11
CA PRO A 146 4.14 19.76 5.28
C PRO A 146 2.69 19.27 5.30
N ASN A 147 1.77 20.14 5.68
CA ASN A 147 0.34 19.84 5.63
C ASN A 147 -0.06 19.74 4.16
N LEU A 148 -0.15 18.52 3.67
CA LEU A 148 -0.65 18.29 2.32
C LEU A 148 -2.14 18.60 2.27
N PRO A 149 -2.55 19.52 1.39
CA PRO A 149 -3.96 19.91 1.27
C PRO A 149 -4.73 18.83 0.49
N LEU A 150 -5.12 17.73 1.17
CA LEU A 150 -5.83 16.61 0.55
C LEU A 150 -7.09 17.06 -0.21
N GLY A 151 -7.78 18.10 0.30
CA GLY A 151 -8.93 18.68 -0.38
C GLY A 151 -8.62 19.32 -1.74
N ALA A 152 -7.38 19.77 -1.97
CA ALA A 152 -6.97 20.31 -3.27
C ALA A 152 -6.77 19.22 -4.33
N LEU A 153 -6.65 17.96 -3.93
CA LEU A 153 -6.47 16.82 -4.82
C LEU A 153 -7.81 16.26 -5.32
N ALA A 154 -8.91 16.52 -4.62
CA ALA A 154 -10.23 16.00 -4.99
C ALA A 154 -10.67 16.44 -6.42
N PRO A 155 -10.53 17.71 -6.83
CA PRO A 155 -10.85 18.13 -8.19
C PRO A 155 -9.96 17.47 -9.27
N CYS A 156 -8.80 16.94 -8.90
CA CYS A 156 -7.89 16.28 -9.84
C CYS A 156 -8.33 14.86 -10.20
N LEU A 157 -9.28 14.28 -9.46
CA LEU A 157 -9.75 12.90 -9.68
C LEU A 157 -10.44 12.74 -11.04
N GLU A 158 -11.12 13.78 -11.51
CA GLU A 158 -11.80 13.75 -12.80
C GLU A 158 -11.57 15.07 -13.55
N ASP A 159 -11.11 14.97 -14.79
CA ASP A 159 -10.99 16.12 -15.70
C ASP A 159 -10.95 15.67 -17.15
N ARG A 160 -11.70 16.36 -18.01
CA ARG A 160 -11.74 16.15 -19.48
C ARG A 160 -11.91 14.67 -19.84
N GLY A 161 -12.84 14.00 -19.16
CA GLY A 161 -13.17 12.60 -19.37
C GLY A 161 -12.14 11.59 -18.85
N VAL A 162 -11.02 12.04 -18.26
CA VAL A 162 -10.07 11.18 -17.55
C VAL A 162 -10.52 11.02 -16.10
N VAL A 163 -10.89 9.80 -15.71
CA VAL A 163 -11.28 9.46 -14.35
C VAL A 163 -10.18 8.62 -13.73
N LEU A 164 -9.53 9.16 -12.69
CA LEU A 164 -8.49 8.45 -11.95
C LEU A 164 -9.09 7.33 -11.08
N ASP A 165 -8.35 6.27 -10.91
CA ASP A 165 -8.70 5.23 -9.92
C ASP A 165 -8.54 5.75 -8.50
N ALA A 166 -7.42 6.40 -8.23
CA ALA A 166 -7.15 7.06 -6.95
C ALA A 166 -5.97 8.03 -7.05
N ILE A 167 -5.92 8.98 -6.12
CA ILE A 167 -4.72 9.72 -5.77
C ILE A 167 -4.36 9.31 -4.34
N GLN A 168 -3.14 8.83 -4.13
CA GLN A 168 -2.70 8.33 -2.84
C GLN A 168 -1.51 9.14 -2.33
N VAL A 169 -1.61 9.65 -1.11
CA VAL A 169 -0.52 10.29 -0.40
C VAL A 169 0.08 9.30 0.59
N ILE A 170 1.39 9.12 0.54
CA ILE A 170 2.14 8.17 1.35
C ILE A 170 3.19 8.93 2.14
N TRP A 171 3.08 8.90 3.46
CA TRP A 171 4.10 9.41 4.38
C TRP A 171 4.87 8.21 4.94
N HIS A 172 6.15 8.18 4.68
CA HIS A 172 7.04 7.14 5.16
C HIS A 172 8.08 7.76 6.08
N CYS A 173 8.14 7.28 7.31
CA CYS A 173 8.98 7.83 8.37
C CYS A 173 9.95 6.79 8.91
N TYR A 174 11.23 7.19 8.98
CA TYR A 174 12.27 6.50 9.73
C TYR A 174 12.61 7.31 10.97
N PRO A 175 12.65 6.72 12.16
CA PRO A 175 13.30 7.36 13.29
C PRO A 175 14.78 7.55 12.97
N GLY A 176 15.37 8.65 13.41
CA GLY A 176 16.79 8.95 13.15
C GLY A 176 17.74 7.84 13.61
N SER A 177 17.36 7.14 14.69
CA SER A 177 18.09 5.99 15.22
C SER A 177 18.09 4.76 14.29
N ALA A 178 17.10 4.62 13.40
CA ALA A 178 17.01 3.45 12.50
C ALA A 178 18.06 3.46 11.39
N ALA A 179 18.67 4.60 11.11
CA ALA A 179 19.75 4.73 10.12
C ALA A 179 21.11 4.22 10.64
N LEU A 180 21.23 4.02 11.97
CA LEU A 180 22.47 3.57 12.59
C LEU A 180 22.44 2.05 12.83
N PRO A 181 23.58 1.36 12.71
CA PRO A 181 23.65 -0.06 13.02
C PRO A 181 23.23 -0.33 14.48
N PRO A 182 22.43 -1.38 14.74
CA PRO A 182 22.12 -1.78 16.10
C PRO A 182 23.45 -2.09 16.85
N ASN A 183 23.55 -1.64 18.09
CA ASN A 183 24.73 -1.76 18.95
C ASN A 183 25.94 -0.90 18.52
N SER A 184 25.79 0.09 17.65
CA SER A 184 26.88 1.03 17.39
C SER A 184 27.04 2.02 18.54
N PRO A 185 28.27 2.42 18.91
CA PRO A 185 28.51 3.48 19.91
C PRO A 185 27.83 4.79 19.53
N ALA A 186 27.75 5.09 18.23
CA ALA A 186 27.06 6.26 17.72
C ALA A 186 25.55 6.22 18.02
N LEU A 187 24.91 5.04 17.95
CA LEU A 187 23.50 4.89 18.34
C LEU A 187 23.31 5.12 19.84
N ALA A 188 24.18 4.55 20.66
CA ALA A 188 24.14 4.74 22.13
C ALA A 188 24.27 6.22 22.49
N SER A 189 25.26 6.91 21.96
CA SER A 189 25.48 8.35 22.17
C SER A 189 24.31 9.20 21.65
N TYR A 190 23.76 8.84 20.47
CA TYR A 190 22.59 9.53 19.91
C TYR A 190 21.36 9.37 20.80
N MET A 191 21.10 8.18 21.34
CA MET A 191 19.99 7.92 22.24
C MET A 191 20.17 8.62 23.60
N GLU A 192 21.40 8.72 24.10
CA GLU A 192 21.74 9.43 25.33
C GLU A 192 21.49 10.93 25.19
N LEU A 193 21.90 11.53 24.08
CA LEU A 193 21.72 12.97 23.81
C LEU A 193 20.24 13.34 23.58
N LEU A 194 19.48 12.50 22.91
CA LEU A 194 18.07 12.77 22.62
C LEU A 194 17.15 12.49 23.79
N GLY A 195 17.56 11.62 24.72
CA GLY A 195 16.72 11.22 25.85
C GLY A 195 15.33 10.76 25.41
N PRO A 196 14.25 11.22 26.07
CA PRO A 196 12.87 10.88 25.71
C PRO A 196 12.33 11.66 24.50
N LEU A 197 13.12 12.58 23.91
CA LEU A 197 12.69 13.36 22.75
C LEU A 197 12.46 12.45 21.54
N PRO A 198 11.42 12.72 20.73
CA PRO A 198 11.23 12.00 19.49
C PRO A 198 12.47 12.23 18.61
N ALA A 199 13.16 11.14 18.29
CA ALA A 199 14.28 11.18 17.36
C ALA A 199 13.86 11.87 16.07
N ALA A 200 14.71 12.76 15.54
CA ALA A 200 14.45 13.45 14.29
C ALA A 200 14.14 12.40 13.21
N ALA A 201 12.89 12.29 12.81
CA ALA A 201 12.47 11.30 11.86
C ALA A 201 12.77 11.80 10.44
N ARG A 202 13.48 11.01 9.66
CA ARG A 202 13.55 11.26 8.22
C ARG A 202 12.20 10.88 7.62
N ARG A 203 11.51 11.86 7.09
CA ARG A 203 10.22 11.67 6.42
C ARG A 203 10.38 11.84 4.93
N THR A 204 9.85 10.89 4.18
CA THR A 204 9.69 10.97 2.73
C THR A 204 8.21 10.92 2.41
N THR A 205 7.73 11.79 1.55
CA THR A 205 6.34 11.87 1.16
C THR A 205 6.21 11.69 -0.34
N TRP A 206 5.37 10.77 -0.75
CA TRP A 206 5.05 10.53 -2.15
C TRP A 206 3.57 10.76 -2.42
N VAL A 207 3.26 11.21 -3.63
CA VAL A 207 1.89 11.28 -4.14
C VAL A 207 1.81 10.40 -5.38
N ALA A 208 1.12 9.27 -5.26
CA ALA A 208 0.90 8.31 -6.33
C ALA A 208 -0.43 8.59 -7.02
N VAL A 209 -0.38 8.80 -8.33
CA VAL A 209 -1.55 9.02 -9.18
C VAL A 209 -1.80 7.74 -9.96
N ARG A 210 -3.01 7.19 -9.85
CA ARG A 210 -3.37 5.88 -10.40
C ARG A 210 -4.47 6.03 -11.45
N LEU A 211 -4.27 5.36 -12.59
CA LEU A 211 -5.22 5.32 -13.69
C LEU A 211 -5.53 3.88 -14.07
N ASP A 212 -6.80 3.51 -14.02
CA ASP A 212 -7.30 2.31 -14.69
C ASP A 212 -7.89 2.74 -16.05
N PRO A 213 -7.26 2.37 -17.18
CA PRO A 213 -7.72 2.77 -18.51
C PRO A 213 -9.14 2.32 -18.84
N ARG A 214 -9.62 1.25 -18.19
CA ARG A 214 -10.97 0.71 -18.38
C ARG A 214 -12.05 1.63 -17.83
N ARG A 215 -11.72 2.54 -16.93
CA ARG A 215 -12.68 3.52 -16.37
C ARG A 215 -12.91 4.73 -17.26
N CYS A 216 -11.99 5.00 -18.19
CA CYS A 216 -12.09 6.15 -19.11
C CYS A 216 -11.67 5.77 -20.54
N PRO A 217 -12.31 4.76 -21.18
CA PRO A 217 -11.88 4.22 -22.46
C PRO A 217 -12.00 5.23 -23.61
N ALA A 218 -12.94 6.15 -23.55
CA ALA A 218 -13.10 7.22 -24.55
C ALA A 218 -11.91 8.18 -24.50
N ALA A 219 -11.57 8.68 -23.30
CA ALA A 219 -10.46 9.59 -23.12
C ALA A 219 -9.10 8.97 -23.48
N VAL A 220 -8.93 7.66 -23.25
CA VAL A 220 -7.73 6.91 -23.66
C VAL A 220 -7.65 6.82 -25.19
N ARG A 221 -8.77 6.51 -25.87
CA ARG A 221 -8.81 6.45 -27.35
C ARG A 221 -8.49 7.78 -28.00
N GLU A 222 -9.05 8.90 -27.49
CA GLU A 222 -8.78 10.25 -27.99
C GLU A 222 -7.29 10.63 -27.89
N ARG A 223 -6.55 10.02 -26.96
CA ARG A 223 -5.13 10.29 -26.74
C ARG A 223 -4.18 9.31 -27.46
N GLY A 224 -4.71 8.52 -28.36
CA GLY A 224 -3.94 7.57 -29.19
C GLY A 224 -4.24 6.09 -28.93
N GLY A 225 -5.12 5.79 -27.96
CA GLY A 225 -5.54 4.43 -27.63
C GLY A 225 -4.45 3.60 -26.94
N GLY A 226 -4.83 2.39 -26.53
CA GLY A 226 -3.90 1.40 -25.94
C GLY A 226 -3.08 1.95 -24.77
N VAL A 227 -1.85 1.46 -24.66
CA VAL A 227 -0.90 1.88 -23.62
C VAL A 227 -0.48 3.34 -23.80
N LEU A 228 -0.26 3.78 -25.04
CA LEU A 228 0.13 5.16 -25.34
C LEU A 228 -0.92 6.17 -24.87
N GLY A 229 -2.19 5.91 -25.16
CA GLY A 229 -3.29 6.75 -24.72
C GLY A 229 -3.45 6.78 -23.20
N ALA A 230 -3.25 5.64 -22.54
CA ALA A 230 -3.26 5.54 -21.08
C ALA A 230 -2.10 6.34 -20.45
N HIS A 231 -0.87 6.25 -21.00
CA HIS A 231 0.28 7.02 -20.53
C HIS A 231 0.03 8.52 -20.67
N ARG A 232 -0.42 8.99 -21.84
CA ARG A 232 -0.74 10.43 -22.07
C ARG A 232 -1.83 10.92 -21.12
N ALA A 233 -2.85 10.12 -20.85
CA ALA A 233 -3.90 10.45 -19.88
C ALA A 233 -3.34 10.57 -18.46
N LEU A 234 -2.49 9.62 -18.05
CA LEU A 234 -1.86 9.61 -16.72
C LEU A 234 -0.89 10.78 -16.55
N ILE A 235 -0.04 11.06 -17.55
CA ILE A 235 0.91 12.19 -17.52
C ILE A 235 0.16 13.52 -17.39
N GLY A 236 -0.94 13.71 -18.13
CA GLY A 236 -1.79 14.88 -18.01
C GLY A 236 -2.42 15.01 -16.61
N ALA A 237 -2.89 13.90 -16.04
CA ALA A 237 -3.42 13.88 -14.68
C ALA A 237 -2.34 14.16 -13.63
N LEU A 238 -1.12 13.60 -13.78
CA LEU A 238 0.02 13.85 -12.91
C LEU A 238 0.38 15.35 -12.88
N SER A 239 0.40 16.00 -14.05
CA SER A 239 0.68 17.43 -14.16
C SER A 239 -0.38 18.27 -13.45
N ARG A 240 -1.67 17.90 -13.52
CA ARG A 240 -2.74 18.58 -12.77
C ARG A 240 -2.55 18.47 -11.26
N VAL A 241 -2.23 17.25 -10.77
CA VAL A 241 -1.96 17.00 -9.36
C VAL A 241 -0.76 17.82 -8.90
N ARG A 242 0.33 17.85 -9.70
CA ARG A 242 1.51 18.66 -9.44
C ARG A 242 1.13 20.14 -9.31
N ASN A 243 0.44 20.70 -10.29
CA ASN A 243 0.04 22.11 -10.30
C ASN A 243 -0.88 22.44 -9.11
N ALA A 244 -1.80 21.54 -8.75
CA ALA A 244 -2.69 21.72 -7.59
C ALA A 244 -1.90 21.75 -6.25
N LEU A 245 -0.80 21.03 -6.12
CA LEU A 245 0.06 21.05 -4.96
C LEU A 245 0.97 22.28 -4.96
N GLU A 246 1.62 22.58 -6.07
CA GLU A 246 2.52 23.73 -6.24
C GLU A 246 1.79 25.06 -6.00
N SER A 247 0.54 25.21 -6.48
CA SER A 247 -0.30 26.39 -6.23
C SER A 247 -0.63 26.59 -4.73
N ARG A 248 -0.44 25.58 -3.91
CA ARG A 248 -0.59 25.61 -2.44
C ARG A 248 0.74 25.66 -1.69
N GLY A 249 1.85 25.92 -2.42
CA GLY A 249 3.19 26.03 -1.83
C GLY A 249 3.81 24.68 -1.47
N VAL A 250 3.35 23.57 -2.04
CA VAL A 250 3.92 22.24 -1.87
C VAL A 250 4.72 21.87 -3.13
N PRO A 251 6.05 22.07 -3.14
CA PRO A 251 6.88 21.74 -4.29
C PRO A 251 6.93 20.23 -4.48
N THR A 252 6.78 19.80 -5.73
CA THR A 252 6.81 18.36 -6.07
C THR A 252 7.57 18.14 -7.37
N ARG A 253 8.17 16.95 -7.48
CA ARG A 253 8.80 16.50 -8.72
C ARG A 253 8.42 15.07 -9.07
N PRO A 254 8.28 14.75 -10.36
CA PRO A 254 8.04 13.38 -10.78
C PRO A 254 9.28 12.50 -10.51
N LEU A 255 9.05 11.23 -10.17
CA LEU A 255 10.10 10.24 -10.04
C LEU A 255 10.45 9.67 -11.42
N ASP A 256 11.74 9.55 -11.68
CA ASP A 256 12.23 8.75 -12.79
C ASP A 256 12.10 7.23 -12.48
N PRO A 257 12.33 6.33 -13.45
CA PRO A 257 12.15 4.89 -13.21
C PRO A 257 13.08 4.32 -12.14
N ASP A 258 14.31 4.80 -12.06
CA ASP A 258 15.30 4.37 -11.07
C ASP A 258 14.93 4.86 -9.68
N GLU A 259 14.50 6.11 -9.56
CA GLU A 259 13.99 6.69 -8.31
C GLU A 259 12.69 5.99 -7.84
N LEU A 260 11.81 5.63 -8.77
CA LEU A 260 10.58 4.90 -8.46
C LEU A 260 10.88 3.52 -7.87
N LEU A 261 11.84 2.80 -8.46
CA LEU A 261 12.30 1.51 -7.91
C LEU A 261 12.96 1.70 -6.54
N LYS A 262 13.83 2.71 -6.38
CA LYS A 262 14.43 3.05 -5.08
C LYS A 262 13.38 3.38 -4.03
N ALA A 263 12.35 4.15 -4.40
CA ALA A 263 11.24 4.47 -3.50
C ALA A 263 10.48 3.22 -3.06
N GLY A 264 10.19 2.30 -3.98
CA GLY A 264 9.56 1.01 -3.67
C GLY A 264 10.40 0.15 -2.73
N ILE A 265 11.69 0.00 -3.01
CA ILE A 265 12.65 -0.76 -2.17
C ILE A 265 12.79 -0.14 -0.78
N SER A 266 12.92 1.19 -0.70
CA SER A 266 13.00 1.90 0.57
C SER A 266 11.72 1.73 1.38
N ALA A 267 10.56 1.98 0.77
CA ALA A 267 9.27 1.86 1.44
C ALA A 267 8.93 0.42 1.88
N SER A 268 9.49 -0.59 1.25
CA SER A 268 9.32 -2.01 1.62
C SER A 268 10.40 -2.56 2.54
N GLU A 269 11.38 -1.73 2.98
CA GLU A 269 12.52 -2.12 3.82
C GLU A 269 13.42 -3.20 3.18
N LEU A 270 13.46 -3.26 1.85
CA LEU A 270 14.22 -4.27 1.11
C LEU A 270 15.66 -3.84 0.76
N THR A 271 16.11 -2.67 1.22
CA THR A 271 17.46 -2.15 0.93
C THR A 271 18.56 -3.13 1.36
N GLY A 272 18.39 -3.78 2.52
CA GLY A 272 19.32 -4.79 3.01
C GLY A 272 19.41 -6.04 2.13
N ALA A 273 18.32 -6.40 1.46
CA ALA A 273 18.25 -7.58 0.60
C ALA A 273 18.99 -7.37 -0.75
N LEU A 274 19.27 -6.13 -1.13
CA LEU A 274 20.09 -5.82 -2.32
C LEU A 274 21.59 -6.02 -2.08
N HIS A 275 22.03 -5.98 -0.82
CA HIS A 275 23.44 -6.19 -0.47
C HIS A 275 23.71 -7.68 -0.34
N VAL A 276 23.92 -8.35 -1.47
CA VAL A 276 24.46 -9.71 -1.48
C VAL A 276 25.91 -9.63 -1.02
N PRO A 277 26.33 -10.40 0.02
CA PRO A 277 27.75 -10.46 0.41
C PRO A 277 28.60 -10.83 -0.80
N ALA A 278 29.71 -10.13 -1.01
CA ALA A 278 30.67 -10.47 -2.06
C ALA A 278 31.07 -11.93 -1.93
N PRO A 279 31.13 -12.70 -3.04
CA PRO A 279 31.53 -14.10 -2.98
C PRO A 279 32.93 -14.20 -2.38
N THR A 280 33.07 -15.09 -1.40
CA THR A 280 34.38 -15.46 -0.86
C THR A 280 35.28 -15.98 -1.99
N PRO A 281 36.60 -15.69 -1.99
CA PRO A 281 37.49 -15.94 -3.13
C PRO A 281 37.58 -17.38 -3.67
N ASN A 282 36.96 -18.35 -2.99
CA ASN A 282 37.01 -19.78 -3.30
C ASN A 282 35.68 -20.42 -3.73
N GLN A 283 34.64 -19.64 -4.05
CA GLN A 283 33.42 -20.20 -4.63
C GLN A 283 33.38 -19.96 -6.14
N PRO A 284 33.06 -20.99 -6.95
CA PRO A 284 32.91 -20.81 -8.38
C PRO A 284 31.83 -19.74 -8.64
N GLN A 285 32.19 -18.77 -9.49
CA GLN A 285 31.28 -17.70 -9.94
C GLN A 285 30.03 -18.32 -10.53
N GLN A 286 29.01 -18.51 -9.71
CA GLN A 286 27.67 -18.78 -10.19
C GLN A 286 27.11 -17.45 -10.72
N ALA A 287 26.98 -17.39 -12.04
CA ALA A 287 26.41 -16.28 -12.77
C ALA A 287 25.10 -15.80 -12.12
N SER A 288 24.96 -14.47 -11.99
CA SER A 288 23.76 -13.72 -11.61
C SER A 288 22.96 -14.33 -10.44
N GLN A 289 23.48 -14.15 -9.22
CA GLN A 289 22.66 -14.46 -8.03
C GLN A 289 21.59 -13.40 -7.86
N THR A 290 20.40 -13.67 -8.40
CA THR A 290 19.20 -12.93 -8.04
C THR A 290 19.05 -12.96 -6.52
N PRO A 291 18.87 -11.81 -5.84
CA PRO A 291 18.73 -11.78 -4.39
C PRO A 291 17.61 -12.72 -3.96
N ARG A 292 17.94 -13.73 -3.17
CA ARG A 292 16.96 -14.72 -2.69
C ARG A 292 16.27 -14.18 -1.44
N ALA A 293 15.31 -13.29 -1.63
CA ALA A 293 14.44 -12.85 -0.55
C ALA A 293 13.19 -13.71 -0.48
N ARG A 294 12.73 -13.94 0.75
CA ARG A 294 11.50 -14.67 1.05
C ARG A 294 10.48 -13.73 1.67
N LEU A 295 9.26 -13.79 1.16
CA LEU A 295 8.09 -13.23 1.81
C LEU A 295 7.32 -14.36 2.49
N THR A 296 6.93 -14.16 3.74
CA THR A 296 6.07 -15.09 4.49
C THR A 296 4.93 -14.30 5.12
N GLU A 297 3.71 -14.59 4.73
CA GLU A 297 2.51 -13.97 5.31
C GLU A 297 2.00 -14.80 6.49
N ARG A 298 1.72 -14.11 7.59
CA ARG A 298 0.99 -14.63 8.75
C ARG A 298 -0.36 -13.91 8.85
N TRP A 299 -1.25 -14.44 9.65
CA TRP A 299 -2.58 -13.85 9.86
C TRP A 299 -2.53 -12.38 10.31
N THR A 300 -1.56 -12.01 11.14
CA THR A 300 -1.43 -10.69 11.76
C THR A 300 -0.29 -9.84 11.19
N GLY A 301 0.55 -10.39 10.33
CA GLY A 301 1.71 -9.68 9.79
C GLY A 301 2.30 -10.37 8.56
N VAL A 302 3.24 -9.71 7.91
CA VAL A 302 4.03 -10.27 6.82
C VAL A 302 5.51 -10.02 7.08
N THR A 303 6.34 -11.01 6.85
CA THR A 303 7.80 -10.88 6.94
C THR A 303 8.39 -10.91 5.53
N VAL A 304 9.20 -9.92 5.19
CA VAL A 304 9.89 -9.83 3.89
C VAL A 304 11.37 -9.61 4.14
N ALA A 305 12.21 -10.49 3.63
CA ALA A 305 13.67 -10.42 3.81
C ALA A 305 14.10 -10.24 5.28
N GLY A 306 13.38 -10.86 6.22
CA GLY A 306 13.66 -10.78 7.66
C GLY A 306 13.01 -9.59 8.39
N ILE A 307 12.44 -8.62 7.68
CA ILE A 307 11.72 -7.50 8.28
C ILE A 307 10.24 -7.85 8.41
N GLY A 308 9.69 -7.68 9.60
CA GLY A 308 8.27 -7.85 9.91
C GLY A 308 7.49 -6.57 9.65
N HIS A 309 6.30 -6.71 9.07
CA HIS A 309 5.37 -5.60 8.82
C HIS A 309 3.99 -5.98 9.34
N ALA A 310 3.31 -5.03 9.97
CA ALA A 310 1.91 -5.13 10.36
C ALA A 310 1.13 -3.95 9.77
N SER A 311 0.02 -4.25 9.09
CA SER A 311 -0.79 -3.27 8.36
C SER A 311 -2.20 -3.18 8.94
N TYR A 312 -2.72 -1.95 9.00
CA TYR A 312 -4.01 -1.59 9.60
C TYR A 312 -4.78 -0.69 8.64
N ALA A 313 -6.09 -0.88 8.57
CA ALA A 313 -6.99 0.07 7.91
C ALA A 313 -7.50 1.10 8.90
N ILE A 314 -7.58 2.35 8.50
CA ILE A 314 -8.26 3.40 9.23
C ILE A 314 -9.77 3.25 8.94
N THR A 315 -10.52 2.78 9.92
CA THR A 315 -11.97 2.56 9.81
C THR A 315 -12.80 3.60 10.52
N GLY A 316 -12.18 4.38 11.40
CA GLY A 316 -12.79 5.55 12.04
C GLY A 316 -11.80 6.72 12.00
N TRP A 317 -12.28 7.87 11.53
CA TRP A 317 -11.49 9.09 11.40
C TRP A 317 -11.73 10.04 12.57
N SER A 318 -10.68 10.73 13.02
CA SER A 318 -10.79 11.78 14.02
C SER A 318 -11.71 12.91 13.55
N ARG A 319 -12.56 13.41 14.45
CA ARG A 319 -13.43 14.57 14.18
C ARG A 319 -12.72 15.92 14.24
N GLY A 320 -11.42 15.93 14.60
CA GLY A 320 -10.60 17.13 14.74
C GLY A 320 -9.80 17.48 13.46
N LYS A 321 -8.54 17.90 13.67
CA LYS A 321 -7.61 18.24 12.59
C LYS A 321 -6.96 16.96 12.00
N PRO A 322 -7.46 16.41 10.90
CA PRO A 322 -7.02 15.09 10.38
C PRO A 322 -5.52 15.08 10.04
N ALA A 323 -4.97 16.18 9.53
CA ALA A 323 -3.56 16.26 9.16
C ALA A 323 -2.62 16.09 10.38
N THR A 324 -2.95 16.70 11.52
CA THR A 324 -2.16 16.56 12.76
C THR A 324 -2.24 15.13 13.29
N SER A 325 -3.43 14.52 13.20
CA SER A 325 -3.67 13.15 13.65
C SER A 325 -2.90 12.13 12.79
N LEU A 326 -2.86 12.31 11.47
CA LEU A 326 -2.10 11.46 10.56
C LEU A 326 -0.58 11.60 10.80
N ASN A 327 -0.11 12.81 11.07
CA ASN A 327 1.28 13.04 11.43
C ASN A 327 1.69 12.31 12.72
N ALA A 328 0.82 12.29 13.72
CA ALA A 328 1.09 11.58 14.97
C ALA A 328 1.19 10.06 14.78
N LEU A 329 0.40 9.47 13.86
CA LEU A 329 0.49 8.05 13.52
C LEU A 329 1.85 7.66 12.89
N THR A 330 2.55 8.61 12.26
CA THR A 330 3.90 8.36 11.73
C THR A 330 4.99 8.44 12.79
N GLY A 331 4.69 8.92 13.99
CA GLY A 331 5.64 9.07 15.10
C GLY A 331 5.84 7.83 15.97
N VAL A 332 5.34 6.67 15.55
CA VAL A 332 5.52 5.39 16.25
C VAL A 332 6.99 4.99 16.25
N ARG A 333 7.53 4.63 17.43
CA ARG A 333 8.88 4.04 17.53
C ARG A 333 8.86 2.63 16.96
N ALA A 334 9.34 2.50 15.74
CA ALA A 334 9.48 1.28 14.98
C ALA A 334 10.69 1.42 14.06
N LEU A 335 11.08 0.39 13.31
CA LEU A 335 12.08 0.53 12.24
C LEU A 335 11.62 1.57 11.22
N SER A 336 10.37 1.50 10.81
CA SER A 336 9.69 2.56 10.06
C SER A 336 8.19 2.52 10.31
N SER A 337 7.54 3.65 10.05
CA SER A 337 6.08 3.72 9.98
C SER A 337 5.64 4.39 8.69
N THR A 338 4.57 3.87 8.10
CA THR A 338 4.03 4.36 6.83
C THR A 338 2.54 4.63 7.03
N VAL A 339 2.11 5.82 6.65
CA VAL A 339 0.69 6.17 6.58
C VAL A 339 0.38 6.47 5.12
N ALA A 340 -0.64 5.82 4.58
CA ALA A 340 -1.10 6.01 3.22
C ALA A 340 -2.58 6.41 3.23
N VAL A 341 -2.90 7.53 2.61
CA VAL A 341 -4.28 8.00 2.44
C VAL A 341 -4.60 8.10 0.96
N SER A 342 -5.61 7.37 0.54
CA SER A 342 -6.08 7.36 -0.84
C SER A 342 -7.42 8.07 -0.93
N ILE A 343 -7.55 8.94 -1.93
CA ILE A 343 -8.82 9.51 -2.35
C ILE A 343 -9.21 8.93 -3.71
N SER A 344 -10.46 8.63 -3.90
CA SER A 344 -11.01 8.05 -5.14
C SER A 344 -12.37 8.68 -5.45
N PRO A 345 -12.81 8.64 -6.71
CA PRO A 345 -14.18 9.03 -7.04
C PRO A 345 -15.18 8.22 -6.21
N GLY A 346 -16.19 8.88 -5.67
CA GLY A 346 -17.30 8.25 -4.93
C GLY A 346 -18.22 7.44 -5.84
N ILE A 347 -19.23 6.80 -5.24
CA ILE A 347 -20.28 6.08 -5.97
C ILE A 347 -21.30 7.05 -6.54
N GLU A 348 -21.55 8.14 -5.82
CA GLU A 348 -22.44 9.22 -6.26
C GLU A 348 -21.61 10.38 -6.84
N ASP A 349 -22.17 11.09 -7.80
CA ASP A 349 -21.56 12.26 -8.40
C ASP A 349 -21.17 13.27 -7.32
N ASN A 350 -19.97 13.82 -7.44
CA ASN A 350 -19.40 14.80 -6.51
C ASN A 350 -19.01 14.29 -5.11
N GLN A 351 -19.06 12.98 -4.85
CA GLN A 351 -18.54 12.38 -3.63
C GLN A 351 -17.10 11.88 -3.82
N VAL A 352 -16.32 12.01 -2.75
CA VAL A 352 -14.93 11.50 -2.70
C VAL A 352 -14.86 10.41 -1.66
N GLY A 353 -14.50 9.21 -2.10
CA GLY A 353 -14.16 8.11 -1.22
C GLY A 353 -12.78 8.34 -0.60
N MET A 354 -12.65 8.15 0.70
CA MET A 354 -11.37 8.23 1.39
C MET A 354 -11.05 6.92 2.10
N ARG A 355 -9.84 6.40 1.91
CA ARG A 355 -9.31 5.22 2.60
C ARG A 355 -7.96 5.53 3.21
N GLY A 356 -7.72 5.02 4.40
CA GLY A 356 -6.45 5.18 5.10
C GLY A 356 -5.87 3.83 5.49
N LEU A 357 -4.56 3.72 5.40
CA LEU A 357 -3.78 2.57 5.83
C LEU A 357 -2.62 3.06 6.69
N VAL A 358 -2.30 2.28 7.71
CA VAL A 358 -1.11 2.47 8.53
C VAL A 358 -0.32 1.18 8.52
N ARG A 359 0.99 1.27 8.35
CA ARG A 359 1.89 0.13 8.44
C ARG A 359 3.05 0.46 9.37
N VAL A 360 3.38 -0.45 10.24
CA VAL A 360 4.60 -0.42 11.07
C VAL A 360 5.52 -1.55 10.66
N SER A 361 6.83 -1.30 10.70
CA SER A 361 7.85 -2.27 10.33
C SER A 361 8.85 -2.43 11.47
N ALA A 362 9.33 -3.65 11.70
CA ALA A 362 10.30 -3.94 12.76
C ALA A 362 11.23 -5.09 12.35
N ARG A 363 12.42 -5.15 12.97
CA ARG A 363 13.41 -6.19 12.71
C ARG A 363 13.11 -7.49 13.46
N THR A 364 12.47 -7.38 14.61
CA THR A 364 12.12 -8.51 15.45
C THR A 364 10.62 -8.58 15.74
N PRO A 365 10.07 -9.77 16.02
CA PRO A 365 8.66 -9.89 16.40
C PRO A 365 8.29 -9.07 17.65
N GLY A 366 9.19 -9.02 18.66
CA GLY A 366 8.95 -8.26 19.89
C GLY A 366 8.92 -6.74 19.64
N GLU A 367 9.80 -6.21 18.77
CA GLU A 367 9.72 -4.81 18.34
C GLU A 367 8.41 -4.51 17.59
N LEU A 368 7.93 -5.46 16.79
CA LEU A 368 6.68 -5.30 16.04
C LEU A 368 5.48 -5.25 17.00
N GLU A 369 5.45 -6.12 18.00
CA GLU A 369 4.41 -6.15 19.04
C GLU A 369 4.42 -4.85 19.87
N TYR A 370 5.58 -4.39 20.29
CA TYR A 370 5.73 -3.11 20.97
C TYR A 370 5.24 -1.93 20.12
N ALA A 371 5.57 -1.94 18.82
CA ALA A 371 5.10 -0.91 17.88
C ALA A 371 3.57 -0.95 17.70
N ASP A 372 2.96 -2.14 17.71
CA ASP A 372 1.50 -2.34 17.65
C ASP A 372 0.81 -1.74 18.87
N GLU A 373 1.29 -2.03 20.08
CA GLU A 373 0.77 -1.47 21.32
C GLU A 373 0.87 0.06 21.33
N ARG A 374 2.02 0.60 20.90
CA ARG A 374 2.22 2.06 20.82
C ARG A 374 1.31 2.71 19.79
N LEU A 375 1.15 2.09 18.63
CA LEU A 375 0.24 2.57 17.57
C LEU A 375 -1.21 2.59 18.07
N SER A 376 -1.63 1.53 18.77
CA SER A 376 -2.97 1.44 19.38
C SER A 376 -3.18 2.58 20.40
N GLY A 377 -2.25 2.80 21.32
CA GLY A 377 -2.35 3.86 22.30
C GLY A 377 -2.31 5.29 21.70
N ILE A 378 -1.66 5.49 20.56
CA ILE A 378 -1.70 6.77 19.84
C ILE A 378 -3.04 6.94 19.14
N SER A 379 -3.53 5.91 18.45
CA SER A 379 -4.80 5.96 17.71
C SER A 379 -5.99 6.23 18.63
N ASP A 380 -6.03 5.60 19.79
CA ASP A 380 -7.08 5.80 20.79
C ASP A 380 -7.12 7.25 21.29
N ARG A 381 -5.96 7.83 21.59
CA ARG A 381 -5.85 9.25 22.01
C ARG A 381 -6.28 10.23 20.93
N LEU A 382 -6.09 9.87 19.67
CA LEU A 382 -6.46 10.69 18.52
C LEU A 382 -7.92 10.49 18.09
N GLY A 383 -8.65 9.53 18.66
CA GLY A 383 -9.98 9.14 18.22
C GLY A 383 -10.00 8.54 16.83
N ILE A 384 -8.93 7.85 16.44
CA ILE A 384 -8.81 7.12 15.17
C ILE A 384 -9.01 5.64 15.47
N THR A 385 -9.88 4.99 14.70
CA THR A 385 -10.07 3.54 14.82
C THR A 385 -9.20 2.82 13.79
N LEU A 386 -8.28 2.00 14.27
CA LEU A 386 -7.43 1.14 13.44
C LEU A 386 -7.94 -0.30 13.49
N THR A 387 -8.13 -0.89 12.31
CA THR A 387 -8.54 -2.29 12.17
C THR A 387 -7.40 -3.08 11.51
N PRO A 388 -6.81 -4.10 12.20
CA PRO A 388 -5.76 -4.91 11.62
C PRO A 388 -6.20 -5.61 10.32
N LEU A 389 -5.39 -5.60 9.29
CA LEU A 389 -5.64 -6.28 8.01
C LEU A 389 -5.35 -7.78 8.12
N ARG A 390 -6.04 -8.46 9.05
CA ARG A 390 -5.86 -9.89 9.29
C ARG A 390 -6.12 -10.71 8.04
N GLY A 391 -5.18 -11.60 7.70
CA GLY A 391 -5.27 -12.40 6.49
C GLY A 391 -5.13 -11.61 5.17
N LEU A 392 -4.82 -10.31 5.19
CA LEU A 392 -4.61 -9.42 4.05
C LEU A 392 -3.33 -8.59 4.21
N GLN A 393 -2.34 -9.13 4.91
CA GLN A 393 -1.15 -8.37 5.27
C GLN A 393 -0.24 -8.06 4.07
N VAL A 394 -0.15 -8.97 3.10
CA VAL A 394 0.57 -8.71 1.83
C VAL A 394 -0.12 -7.60 1.02
N ALA A 395 -1.46 -7.61 0.96
CA ALA A 395 -2.20 -6.54 0.29
C ALA A 395 -2.00 -5.20 1.00
N GLY A 396 -1.99 -5.19 2.35
CA GLY A 396 -1.68 -4.01 3.15
C GLY A 396 -0.27 -3.48 2.91
N LEU A 397 0.73 -4.36 2.81
CA LEU A 397 2.08 -3.98 2.42
C LEU A 397 2.08 -3.35 1.03
N ALA A 398 1.54 -4.04 0.03
CA ALA A 398 1.49 -3.56 -1.35
C ALA A 398 0.81 -2.19 -1.48
N ALA A 399 -0.31 -1.99 -0.78
CA ALA A 399 -1.09 -0.76 -0.83
C ALA A 399 -0.45 0.43 -0.08
N THR A 400 0.62 0.20 0.66
CA THR A 400 1.42 1.25 1.31
C THR A 400 2.72 1.57 0.58
N LEU A 401 2.96 0.92 -0.57
CA LEU A 401 4.09 1.22 -1.44
C LEU A 401 3.73 2.28 -2.50
N PRO A 402 4.68 3.12 -2.93
CA PRO A 402 4.45 4.09 -4.00
C PRO A 402 4.45 3.44 -5.40
N LEU A 403 3.79 2.29 -5.54
CA LEU A 403 3.75 1.46 -6.75
C LEU A 403 2.33 1.14 -7.21
N GLY A 404 1.31 1.72 -6.57
CA GLY A 404 -0.08 1.54 -6.96
C GLY A 404 -0.72 0.23 -6.50
N GLY A 405 -0.18 -0.45 -5.49
CA GLY A 405 -0.81 -1.62 -4.88
C GLY A 405 -2.20 -1.31 -4.29
N ARG A 406 -3.07 -2.32 -4.24
CA ARG A 406 -4.43 -2.24 -3.67
C ARG A 406 -4.53 -3.14 -2.44
N ALA A 407 -5.28 -2.70 -1.41
CA ALA A 407 -5.64 -3.49 -0.23
C ALA A 407 -7.11 -3.86 -0.24
#